data_f97ce7c9337584160bc67d202b582419
#
_entry.id   f97ce7c9337584160bc67d202b582419
#
_cell.length_a   1.000
_cell.length_b   1.000
_cell.length_c   1.000
_cell.angle_alpha   90.00
_cell.angle_beta   90.00
_cell.angle_gamma   90.00
#
_symmetry.space_group_name_H-M   'P 1'
#
loop_
_entity.id
_entity.type
_entity.pdbx_description
1 polymer ?
#
loop_
_entity_poly.entity_id
_entity_poly.type
_entity_poly.pdbx_seq_one_letter_code
_entity_poly.pdbx_strand_id
1 'polypeptide(L)'
;MTAFEQIDLMARGGSLALLVLWSWLLVRDHHHALPARMAVLMNFSIACHILGTLPQSNVLETADFFFEIFSVTVPGMFWLFARTWFNDETRVGWRSWASIGVAMLLLTSVWWNYPSKSSLFWPSVVMLRAMMFAFCAAGLWVVWRGRDGDLLETRRRLRVRLVGAVGVYVLLVNTLEILILRDLGPQSLRTYIEIGITLLTFGFCATMFQMRQADMFGPSQLRQPADPDIPDPSLVQLGVRLNAHMERERGWRDETLSIAKLAAQLGEPEYRLRRAINGQLGHRNFATFLNGFRLHEVKMALVDPTQKDVPIITIALDAGFGSLGPFNRAFREAEGMTPSTYRAQLVDSRIS
;
A
#
# COMPACT_ATOMS: atom_id res chain seq x y z
N MET A 1 -31.70 -24.74 -8.18
CA MET A 1 -31.06 -23.41 -8.16
C MET A 1 -32.05 -22.39 -8.66
N THR A 2 -32.27 -21.36 -7.89
CA THR A 2 -33.05 -20.20 -8.32
C THR A 2 -32.26 -19.36 -9.35
N ALA A 3 -32.96 -18.54 -10.15
CA ALA A 3 -32.25 -17.62 -11.08
C ALA A 3 -31.24 -16.71 -10.35
N PHE A 4 -31.52 -16.35 -9.10
CA PHE A 4 -30.67 -15.53 -8.27
C PHE A 4 -29.38 -16.25 -7.87
N GLU A 5 -29.44 -17.54 -7.49
CA GLU A 5 -28.27 -18.38 -7.20
C GLU A 5 -27.39 -18.59 -8.44
N GLN A 6 -28.00 -18.71 -9.61
CA GLN A 6 -27.25 -18.82 -10.87
C GLN A 6 -26.47 -17.52 -11.18
N ILE A 7 -27.10 -16.38 -11.01
CA ILE A 7 -26.45 -15.07 -11.21
C ILE A 7 -25.29 -14.89 -10.22
N ASP A 8 -25.50 -15.23 -8.94
CA ASP A 8 -24.45 -15.17 -7.92
C ASP A 8 -23.24 -16.03 -8.30
N LEU A 9 -23.49 -17.29 -8.70
CA LEU A 9 -22.42 -18.21 -9.10
C LEU A 9 -21.65 -17.71 -10.34
N MET A 10 -22.37 -17.19 -11.35
CA MET A 10 -21.74 -16.62 -12.54
C MET A 10 -20.90 -15.37 -12.21
N ALA A 11 -21.41 -14.49 -11.33
CA ALA A 11 -20.69 -13.30 -10.90
C ALA A 11 -19.42 -13.64 -10.10
N ARG A 12 -19.46 -14.64 -9.21
CA ARG A 12 -18.29 -15.16 -8.48
C ARG A 12 -17.25 -15.75 -9.45
N GLY A 13 -17.69 -16.58 -10.40
CA GLY A 13 -16.82 -17.14 -11.44
C GLY A 13 -16.12 -16.06 -12.27
N GLY A 14 -16.87 -15.04 -12.68
CA GLY A 14 -16.32 -13.88 -13.37
C GLY A 14 -15.28 -13.12 -12.56
N SER A 15 -15.53 -12.88 -11.26
CA SER A 15 -14.59 -12.22 -10.36
C SER A 15 -13.33 -13.05 -10.14
N LEU A 16 -13.44 -14.36 -9.94
CA LEU A 16 -12.29 -15.25 -9.84
C LEU A 16 -11.44 -15.23 -11.11
N ALA A 17 -12.06 -15.29 -12.28
CA ALA A 17 -11.35 -15.20 -13.56
C ALA A 17 -10.57 -13.88 -13.70
N LEU A 18 -11.17 -12.75 -13.32
CA LEU A 18 -10.52 -11.44 -13.33
C LEU A 18 -9.35 -11.37 -12.33
N LEU A 19 -9.50 -11.90 -11.12
CA LEU A 19 -8.44 -11.95 -10.12
C LEU A 19 -7.26 -12.79 -10.60
N VAL A 20 -7.52 -13.95 -11.21
CA VAL A 20 -6.48 -14.82 -11.78
C VAL A 20 -5.78 -14.12 -12.95
N LEU A 21 -6.54 -13.54 -13.89
CA LEU A 21 -5.97 -12.82 -15.03
C LEU A 21 -5.10 -11.65 -14.58
N TRP A 22 -5.58 -10.85 -13.63
CA TRP A 22 -4.82 -9.72 -13.12
C TRP A 22 -3.56 -10.17 -12.36
N SER A 23 -3.66 -11.21 -11.54
CA SER A 23 -2.50 -11.78 -10.84
C SER A 23 -1.47 -12.33 -11.83
N TRP A 24 -1.90 -13.01 -12.88
CA TRP A 24 -1.02 -13.50 -13.93
C TRP A 24 -0.27 -12.34 -14.65
N LEU A 25 -0.98 -11.26 -15.01
CA LEU A 25 -0.37 -10.08 -15.61
C LEU A 25 0.66 -9.44 -14.68
N LEU A 26 0.36 -9.32 -13.38
CA LEU A 26 1.29 -8.77 -12.39
C LEU A 26 2.55 -9.63 -12.24
N VAL A 27 2.40 -10.95 -12.20
CA VAL A 27 3.54 -11.87 -12.11
C VAL A 27 4.37 -11.83 -13.39
N ARG A 28 3.72 -11.82 -14.56
CA ARG A 28 4.40 -11.77 -15.84
C ARG A 28 5.23 -10.48 -16.03
N ASP A 29 4.61 -9.32 -15.73
CA ASP A 29 5.16 -8.02 -16.13
C ASP A 29 5.89 -7.31 -14.98
N HIS A 30 5.56 -7.59 -13.73
CA HIS A 30 6.00 -6.81 -12.56
C HIS A 30 6.38 -7.64 -11.33
N HIS A 31 6.79 -8.91 -11.49
CA HIS A 31 7.12 -9.81 -10.36
C HIS A 31 8.23 -9.28 -9.44
N HIS A 32 9.09 -8.37 -9.90
CA HIS A 32 10.12 -7.73 -9.07
C HIS A 32 9.55 -6.63 -8.16
N ALA A 33 8.43 -6.02 -8.54
CA ALA A 33 7.82 -4.94 -7.78
C ALA A 33 7.12 -5.48 -6.52
N LEU A 34 7.53 -5.02 -5.33
CA LEU A 34 6.92 -5.43 -4.08
C LEU A 34 5.40 -5.17 -4.03
N PRO A 35 4.87 -4.02 -4.50
CA PRO A 35 3.43 -3.79 -4.55
C PRO A 35 2.68 -4.82 -5.39
N ALA A 36 3.26 -5.27 -6.51
CA ALA A 36 2.65 -6.29 -7.36
C ALA A 36 2.56 -7.64 -6.65
N ARG A 37 3.61 -8.03 -5.91
CA ARG A 37 3.58 -9.26 -5.08
C ARG A 37 2.52 -9.17 -3.98
N MET A 38 2.39 -8.02 -3.32
CA MET A 38 1.35 -7.81 -2.29
C MET A 38 -0.05 -7.84 -2.90
N ALA A 39 -0.24 -7.29 -4.10
CA ALA A 39 -1.49 -7.38 -4.84
C ALA A 39 -1.86 -8.84 -5.19
N VAL A 40 -0.90 -9.65 -5.64
CA VAL A 40 -1.13 -11.08 -5.93
C VAL A 40 -1.55 -11.85 -4.67
N LEU A 41 -0.88 -11.61 -3.53
CA LEU A 41 -1.26 -12.23 -2.26
C LEU A 41 -2.65 -11.77 -1.79
N MET A 42 -2.98 -10.50 -1.96
CA MET A 42 -4.32 -9.97 -1.67
C MET A 42 -5.38 -10.62 -2.56
N ASN A 43 -5.13 -10.75 -3.86
CA ASN A 43 -6.02 -11.41 -4.81
C ASN A 43 -6.24 -12.88 -4.44
N PHE A 44 -5.20 -13.59 -4.02
CA PHE A 44 -5.30 -14.96 -3.53
C PHE A 44 -6.21 -15.05 -2.29
N SER A 45 -6.03 -14.13 -1.32
CA SER A 45 -6.88 -14.08 -0.13
C SER A 45 -8.35 -13.80 -0.46
N ILE A 46 -8.60 -12.87 -1.43
CA ILE A 46 -9.96 -12.56 -1.91
C ILE A 46 -10.55 -13.78 -2.64
N ALA A 47 -9.76 -14.47 -3.45
CA ALA A 47 -10.21 -15.69 -4.13
C ALA A 47 -10.58 -16.80 -3.13
N CYS A 48 -9.78 -16.98 -2.07
CA CYS A 48 -10.13 -17.90 -0.97
C CYS A 48 -11.44 -17.49 -0.27
N HIS A 49 -11.67 -16.19 -0.07
CA HIS A 49 -12.93 -15.71 0.49
C HIS A 49 -14.13 -16.06 -0.40
N ILE A 50 -14.03 -15.79 -1.71
CA ILE A 50 -15.11 -16.10 -2.68
C ILE A 50 -15.38 -17.61 -2.73
N LEU A 51 -14.33 -18.44 -2.69
CA LEU A 51 -14.45 -19.90 -2.73
C LEU A 51 -15.02 -20.48 -1.43
N GLY A 52 -14.57 -19.99 -0.26
CA GLY A 52 -15.05 -20.46 1.05
C GLY A 52 -16.50 -20.09 1.37
N THR A 53 -17.07 -19.14 0.62
CA THR A 53 -18.48 -18.72 0.77
C THR A 53 -19.42 -19.32 -0.27
N LEU A 54 -18.92 -20.24 -1.12
CA LEU A 54 -19.79 -20.98 -2.05
C LEU A 54 -20.80 -21.83 -1.28
N PRO A 55 -22.05 -21.99 -1.80
CA PRO A 55 -23.01 -22.91 -1.23
C PRO A 55 -22.39 -24.32 -1.16
N GLN A 56 -22.44 -24.94 0.02
CA GLN A 56 -21.76 -26.18 0.32
C GLN A 56 -22.09 -27.27 -0.73
N SER A 57 -21.09 -27.67 -1.48
CA SER A 57 -21.04 -28.94 -2.16
C SER A 57 -20.16 -29.86 -1.32
N ASN A 58 -20.55 -31.10 -1.08
CA ASN A 58 -19.81 -32.12 -0.31
C ASN A 58 -18.33 -32.29 -0.76
N VAL A 59 -17.95 -31.71 -1.89
CA VAL A 59 -16.60 -31.75 -2.45
C VAL A 59 -15.66 -30.75 -1.79
N LEU A 60 -16.18 -29.65 -1.21
CA LEU A 60 -15.37 -28.57 -0.66
C LEU A 60 -15.32 -28.51 0.88
N GLU A 61 -16.12 -29.34 1.59
CA GLU A 61 -16.17 -29.34 3.07
C GLU A 61 -14.79 -29.48 3.73
N THR A 62 -13.91 -30.29 3.16
CA THR A 62 -12.55 -30.49 3.68
C THR A 62 -11.63 -29.30 3.41
N ALA A 63 -11.98 -28.43 2.44
CA ALA A 63 -11.20 -27.27 2.06
C ALA A 63 -11.71 -25.97 2.73
N ASP A 64 -12.87 -25.99 3.41
CA ASP A 64 -13.49 -24.80 4.00
C ASP A 64 -12.56 -24.11 4.99
N PHE A 65 -11.93 -24.86 5.88
CA PHE A 65 -10.96 -24.29 6.83
C PHE A 65 -9.78 -23.64 6.11
N PHE A 66 -9.27 -24.25 5.03
CA PHE A 66 -8.20 -23.67 4.23
C PHE A 66 -8.62 -22.34 3.59
N PHE A 67 -9.81 -22.30 3.00
CA PHE A 67 -10.32 -21.07 2.40
C PHE A 67 -10.57 -19.98 3.45
N GLU A 68 -11.15 -20.33 4.58
CA GLU A 68 -11.41 -19.39 5.67
C GLU A 68 -10.12 -18.80 6.27
N ILE A 69 -9.08 -19.62 6.50
CA ILE A 69 -7.83 -19.17 7.11
C ILE A 69 -7.07 -18.18 6.21
N PHE A 70 -7.17 -18.31 4.90
CA PHE A 70 -6.61 -17.32 3.98
C PHE A 70 -7.54 -16.13 3.77
N SER A 71 -8.84 -16.33 3.80
CA SER A 71 -9.86 -15.29 3.72
C SER A 71 -9.69 -14.22 4.80
N VAL A 72 -9.41 -14.62 6.04
CA VAL A 72 -9.22 -13.70 7.18
C VAL A 72 -8.04 -12.76 6.98
N THR A 73 -7.11 -13.08 6.08
CA THR A 73 -5.94 -12.25 5.80
C THR A 73 -6.23 -11.06 4.88
N VAL A 74 -7.40 -11.00 4.22
CA VAL A 74 -7.76 -9.93 3.23
C VAL A 74 -7.50 -8.53 3.77
N PRO A 75 -7.96 -8.11 4.96
CA PRO A 75 -7.71 -6.76 5.46
C PRO A 75 -6.23 -6.49 5.73
N GLY A 76 -5.49 -7.49 6.24
CA GLY A 76 -4.06 -7.39 6.47
C GLY A 76 -3.26 -7.26 5.16
N MET A 77 -3.64 -8.04 4.13
CA MET A 77 -3.03 -7.95 2.80
C MET A 77 -3.36 -6.63 2.10
N PHE A 78 -4.59 -6.10 2.25
CA PHE A 78 -4.95 -4.78 1.79
C PHE A 78 -4.08 -3.69 2.44
N TRP A 79 -3.86 -3.75 3.75
CA TRP A 79 -2.98 -2.83 4.46
C TRP A 79 -1.54 -2.90 3.96
N LEU A 80 -0.99 -4.10 3.74
CA LEU A 80 0.36 -4.27 3.18
C LEU A 80 0.46 -3.75 1.74
N PHE A 81 -0.54 -4.06 0.91
CA PHE A 81 -0.63 -3.54 -0.45
C PHE A 81 -0.69 -2.00 -0.44
N ALA A 82 -1.54 -1.40 0.38
CA ALA A 82 -1.64 0.06 0.49
C ALA A 82 -0.31 0.71 0.90
N ARG A 83 0.41 0.14 1.88
CA ARG A 83 1.72 0.64 2.32
C ARG A 83 2.77 0.55 1.22
N THR A 84 2.88 -0.59 0.58
CA THR A 84 3.90 -0.81 -0.44
C THR A 84 3.63 -0.01 -1.71
N TRP A 85 2.36 0.20 -2.04
CA TRP A 85 1.98 0.89 -3.27
C TRP A 85 1.88 2.41 -3.12
N PHE A 86 1.32 2.89 -2.01
CA PHE A 86 1.10 4.33 -1.82
C PHE A 86 2.25 5.05 -1.10
N ASN A 87 2.99 4.36 -0.23
CA ASN A 87 4.16 4.91 0.44
C ASN A 87 5.47 4.51 -0.24
N ASP A 88 5.39 3.76 -1.35
CA ASP A 88 6.56 3.24 -2.08
C ASP A 88 7.53 2.46 -1.16
N GLU A 89 7.00 1.74 -0.14
CA GLU A 89 7.82 0.93 0.77
C GLU A 89 8.47 -0.23 0.02
N THR A 90 9.79 -0.35 0.14
CA THR A 90 10.58 -1.37 -0.56
C THR A 90 10.71 -2.68 0.21
N ARG A 91 10.37 -2.70 1.51
CA ARG A 91 10.44 -3.88 2.38
C ARG A 91 9.29 -3.94 3.36
N VAL A 92 8.74 -5.14 3.53
CA VAL A 92 7.76 -5.44 4.58
C VAL A 92 8.48 -6.10 5.75
N GLY A 93 8.44 -5.45 6.92
CA GLY A 93 9.08 -5.97 8.13
C GLY A 93 8.39 -7.23 8.68
N TRP A 94 9.11 -8.09 9.39
CA TRP A 94 8.60 -9.33 9.99
C TRP A 94 7.41 -9.10 10.95
N ARG A 95 7.36 -7.95 11.64
CA ARG A 95 6.25 -7.59 12.55
C ARG A 95 4.91 -7.49 11.82
N SER A 96 4.90 -7.03 10.57
CA SER A 96 3.69 -6.96 9.75
C SER A 96 3.19 -8.35 9.37
N TRP A 97 4.08 -9.28 9.05
CA TRP A 97 3.73 -10.67 8.79
C TRP A 97 3.26 -11.39 10.06
N ALA A 98 3.93 -11.15 11.19
CA ALA A 98 3.52 -11.70 12.48
C ALA A 98 2.10 -11.25 12.87
N SER A 99 1.73 -9.98 12.62
CA SER A 99 0.37 -9.51 12.89
C SER A 99 -0.69 -10.22 12.05
N ILE A 100 -0.40 -10.56 10.79
CA ILE A 100 -1.30 -11.37 9.95
C ILE A 100 -1.38 -12.82 10.48
N GLY A 101 -0.25 -13.39 10.90
CA GLY A 101 -0.22 -14.71 11.54
C GLY A 101 -1.07 -14.79 12.80
N VAL A 102 -1.09 -13.72 13.62
CA VAL A 102 -1.98 -13.64 14.79
C VAL A 102 -3.45 -13.67 14.39
N ALA A 103 -3.84 -13.03 13.28
CA ALA A 103 -5.22 -13.10 12.78
C ALA A 103 -5.60 -14.53 12.38
N MET A 104 -4.68 -15.24 11.73
CA MET A 104 -4.90 -16.67 11.37
C MET A 104 -5.02 -17.54 12.62
N LEU A 105 -4.20 -17.32 13.65
CA LEU A 105 -4.30 -18.05 14.92
C LEU A 105 -5.61 -17.77 15.66
N LEU A 106 -6.07 -16.51 15.65
CA LEU A 106 -7.36 -16.16 16.23
C LEU A 106 -8.53 -16.86 15.52
N LEU A 107 -8.50 -16.92 14.17
CA LEU A 107 -9.50 -17.65 13.42
C LEU A 107 -9.47 -19.16 13.77
N THR A 108 -8.27 -19.75 13.84
CA THR A 108 -8.12 -21.15 14.26
C THR A 108 -8.72 -21.38 15.64
N SER A 109 -8.53 -20.45 16.59
CA SER A 109 -9.16 -20.48 17.90
C SER A 109 -10.69 -20.39 17.81
N VAL A 110 -11.23 -19.50 16.99
CA VAL A 110 -12.68 -19.39 16.75
C VAL A 110 -13.22 -20.72 16.21
N TRP A 111 -12.58 -21.27 15.19
CA TRP A 111 -13.00 -22.50 14.53
C TRP A 111 -13.01 -23.71 15.49
N TRP A 112 -11.94 -23.86 16.28
CA TRP A 112 -11.81 -24.94 17.28
C TRP A 112 -12.85 -24.84 18.39
N ASN A 113 -13.22 -23.64 18.82
CA ASN A 113 -14.17 -23.43 19.91
C ASN A 113 -15.61 -23.28 19.43
N TYR A 114 -15.89 -23.24 18.13
CA TYR A 114 -17.23 -23.05 17.56
C TYR A 114 -18.22 -24.17 17.98
N PRO A 115 -17.87 -25.49 17.89
CA PRO A 115 -18.81 -26.55 18.19
C PRO A 115 -19.31 -26.55 19.64
N SER A 116 -18.40 -26.22 20.59
CA SER A 116 -18.72 -26.27 22.03
C SER A 116 -19.14 -24.90 22.57
N LYS A 117 -18.98 -23.83 21.80
CA LYS A 117 -19.14 -22.43 22.26
C LYS A 117 -18.44 -22.17 23.62
N SER A 118 -17.20 -22.70 23.74
CA SER A 118 -16.43 -22.58 24.99
C SER A 118 -16.27 -21.13 25.43
N SER A 119 -15.81 -20.90 26.66
CA SER A 119 -15.58 -19.55 27.20
C SER A 119 -14.62 -18.70 26.37
N LEU A 120 -13.75 -19.32 25.56
CA LEU A 120 -12.79 -18.65 24.66
C LEU A 120 -13.39 -18.25 23.32
N PHE A 121 -14.55 -18.78 22.93
CA PHE A 121 -15.16 -18.50 21.63
C PHE A 121 -15.42 -17.01 21.39
N TRP A 122 -16.24 -16.39 22.23
CA TRP A 122 -16.58 -14.97 22.08
C TRP A 122 -15.40 -14.01 22.21
N PRO A 123 -14.47 -14.18 23.18
CA PRO A 123 -13.25 -13.36 23.21
C PRO A 123 -12.42 -13.46 21.92
N SER A 124 -12.25 -14.66 21.36
CA SER A 124 -11.53 -14.87 20.11
C SER A 124 -12.22 -14.18 18.93
N VAL A 125 -13.54 -14.29 18.82
CA VAL A 125 -14.34 -13.59 17.79
C VAL A 125 -14.18 -12.08 17.89
N VAL A 126 -14.35 -11.51 19.09
CA VAL A 126 -14.24 -10.05 19.30
C VAL A 126 -12.84 -9.56 18.97
N MET A 127 -11.80 -10.27 19.41
CA MET A 127 -10.41 -9.90 19.17
C MET A 127 -10.06 -10.00 17.68
N LEU A 128 -10.52 -11.04 16.99
CA LEU A 128 -10.35 -11.19 15.54
C LEU A 128 -11.01 -10.02 14.79
N ARG A 129 -12.26 -9.68 15.11
CA ARG A 129 -12.98 -8.58 14.46
C ARG A 129 -12.31 -7.22 14.72
N ALA A 130 -11.91 -6.96 15.97
CA ALA A 130 -11.17 -5.74 16.30
C ALA A 130 -9.88 -5.61 15.48
N MET A 131 -9.17 -6.73 15.30
CA MET A 131 -7.94 -6.78 14.51
C MET A 131 -8.21 -6.54 13.00
N MET A 132 -9.28 -7.11 12.45
CA MET A 132 -9.68 -6.85 11.06
C MET A 132 -10.03 -5.36 10.85
N PHE A 133 -10.78 -4.76 11.77
CA PHE A 133 -11.04 -3.31 11.76
C PHE A 133 -9.75 -2.48 11.84
N ALA A 134 -8.82 -2.88 12.71
CA ALA A 134 -7.54 -2.19 12.85
C ALA A 134 -6.70 -2.23 11.56
N PHE A 135 -6.64 -3.37 10.86
CA PHE A 135 -5.98 -3.47 9.57
C PHE A 135 -6.64 -2.59 8.50
N CYS A 136 -7.96 -2.59 8.43
CA CYS A 136 -8.68 -1.74 7.49
C CYS A 136 -8.45 -0.26 7.79
N ALA A 137 -8.60 0.15 9.05
CA ALA A 137 -8.34 1.52 9.47
C ALA A 137 -6.89 1.95 9.16
N ALA A 138 -5.92 1.07 9.42
CA ALA A 138 -4.52 1.33 9.10
C ALA A 138 -4.28 1.45 7.58
N GLY A 139 -4.90 0.60 6.76
CA GLY A 139 -4.84 0.68 5.30
C GLY A 139 -5.45 1.97 4.78
N LEU A 140 -6.66 2.32 5.23
CA LEU A 140 -7.34 3.56 4.87
C LEU A 140 -6.57 4.80 5.32
N TRP A 141 -5.95 4.77 6.50
CA TRP A 141 -5.09 5.85 6.99
C TRP A 141 -3.88 6.08 6.08
N VAL A 142 -3.22 5.01 5.62
CA VAL A 142 -2.12 5.10 4.66
C VAL A 142 -2.58 5.76 3.36
N VAL A 143 -3.72 5.31 2.84
CA VAL A 143 -4.29 5.84 1.60
C VAL A 143 -4.66 7.32 1.75
N TRP A 144 -5.22 7.71 2.88
CA TRP A 144 -5.65 9.09 3.14
C TRP A 144 -4.47 10.04 3.34
N ARG A 145 -3.52 9.68 4.23
CA ARG A 145 -2.43 10.57 4.64
C ARG A 145 -1.47 10.93 3.52
N GLY A 146 -1.22 10.04 2.58
CA GLY A 146 -0.26 10.24 1.49
C GLY A 146 -0.80 10.94 0.25
N ARG A 147 -2.08 11.35 0.22
CA ARG A 147 -2.76 11.84 -1.01
C ARG A 147 -2.16 13.11 -1.59
N ASP A 148 -1.72 14.04 -0.73
CA ASP A 148 -1.25 15.36 -1.16
C ASP A 148 0.17 15.32 -1.73
N GLY A 149 0.98 14.36 -1.25
CA GLY A 149 2.34 14.11 -1.74
C GLY A 149 2.42 13.24 -2.99
N ASP A 150 1.33 12.67 -3.47
CA ASP A 150 1.32 11.78 -4.62
C ASP A 150 1.45 12.59 -5.94
N LEU A 151 2.51 12.32 -6.69
CA LEU A 151 2.80 13.02 -7.95
C LEU A 151 2.07 12.40 -9.15
N LEU A 152 1.57 11.16 -9.01
CA LEU A 152 0.80 10.47 -10.04
C LEU A 152 -0.68 10.81 -9.91
N GLU A 153 -1.22 11.59 -10.84
CA GLU A 153 -2.64 12.00 -10.84
C GLU A 153 -3.60 10.80 -10.84
N THR A 154 -3.28 9.77 -11.61
CA THR A 154 -4.05 8.54 -11.69
C THR A 154 -4.13 7.84 -10.33
N ARG A 155 -3.01 7.75 -9.63
CA ARG A 155 -2.91 7.15 -8.28
C ARG A 155 -3.64 7.99 -7.24
N ARG A 156 -3.56 9.32 -7.34
CA ARG A 156 -4.24 10.26 -6.45
C ARG A 156 -5.78 10.15 -6.55
N ARG A 157 -6.32 10.08 -7.77
CA ARG A 157 -7.77 9.88 -7.99
C ARG A 157 -8.25 8.53 -7.48
N LEU A 158 -7.44 7.49 -7.67
CA LEU A 158 -7.77 6.16 -7.17
C LEU A 158 -7.81 6.12 -5.64
N ARG A 159 -6.91 6.81 -4.94
CA ARG A 159 -6.92 6.88 -3.47
C ARG A 159 -8.28 7.27 -2.92
N VAL A 160 -8.90 8.32 -3.45
CA VAL A 160 -10.21 8.80 -2.98
C VAL A 160 -11.31 7.76 -3.21
N ARG A 161 -11.34 7.14 -4.39
CA ARG A 161 -12.32 6.10 -4.73
C ARG A 161 -12.14 4.85 -3.87
N LEU A 162 -10.90 4.44 -3.64
CA LEU A 162 -10.55 3.26 -2.85
C LEU A 162 -10.91 3.44 -1.38
N VAL A 163 -10.64 4.61 -0.78
CA VAL A 163 -11.04 4.93 0.59
C VAL A 163 -12.55 4.83 0.75
N GLY A 164 -13.30 5.45 -0.16
CA GLY A 164 -14.77 5.43 -0.11
C GLY A 164 -15.31 4.00 -0.25
N ALA A 165 -14.92 3.29 -1.30
CA ALA A 165 -15.46 1.96 -1.60
C ALA A 165 -15.06 0.92 -0.54
N VAL A 166 -13.78 0.82 -0.22
CA VAL A 166 -13.27 -0.17 0.75
C VAL A 166 -13.73 0.15 2.17
N GLY A 167 -13.70 1.44 2.57
CA GLY A 167 -14.11 1.84 3.92
C GLY A 167 -15.58 1.53 4.21
N VAL A 168 -16.47 1.93 3.31
CA VAL A 168 -17.92 1.63 3.44
C VAL A 168 -18.15 0.13 3.44
N TYR A 169 -17.51 -0.58 2.52
CA TYR A 169 -17.65 -2.03 2.40
C TYR A 169 -17.23 -2.76 3.67
N VAL A 170 -16.05 -2.47 4.21
CA VAL A 170 -15.53 -3.15 5.42
C VAL A 170 -16.42 -2.90 6.62
N LEU A 171 -16.87 -1.65 6.82
CA LEU A 171 -17.82 -1.34 7.91
C LEU A 171 -19.11 -2.15 7.76
N LEU A 172 -19.65 -2.22 6.55
CA LEU A 172 -20.89 -2.92 6.26
C LEU A 172 -20.74 -4.44 6.52
N VAL A 173 -19.70 -5.07 5.96
CA VAL A 173 -19.48 -6.52 6.11
C VAL A 173 -19.26 -6.90 7.56
N ASN A 174 -18.35 -6.22 8.28
CA ASN A 174 -18.09 -6.55 9.67
C ASN A 174 -19.33 -6.38 10.56
N THR A 175 -20.14 -5.34 10.31
CA THR A 175 -21.39 -5.12 11.06
C THR A 175 -22.40 -6.25 10.79
N LEU A 176 -22.59 -6.60 9.52
CA LEU A 176 -23.53 -7.63 9.11
C LEU A 176 -23.11 -9.03 9.58
N GLU A 177 -21.83 -9.36 9.57
CA GLU A 177 -21.34 -10.64 10.08
C GLU A 177 -21.52 -10.78 11.59
N ILE A 178 -21.41 -9.69 12.37
CA ILE A 178 -21.74 -9.71 13.80
C ILE A 178 -23.23 -10.01 14.01
N LEU A 179 -24.11 -9.42 13.19
CA LEU A 179 -25.54 -9.69 13.24
C LEU A 179 -25.87 -11.14 12.91
N ILE A 180 -25.22 -11.69 11.89
CA ILE A 180 -25.38 -13.11 11.48
C ILE A 180 -24.93 -14.06 12.60
N LEU A 181 -23.75 -13.79 13.21
CA LEU A 181 -23.22 -14.61 14.31
C LEU A 181 -24.12 -14.61 15.55
N ARG A 182 -24.95 -13.58 15.72
CA ARG A 182 -25.91 -13.46 16.82
C ARG A 182 -27.32 -13.93 16.47
N ASP A 183 -27.49 -14.54 15.28
CA ASP A 183 -28.81 -14.93 14.74
C ASP A 183 -29.83 -13.78 14.70
N LEU A 184 -29.34 -12.53 14.58
CA LEU A 184 -30.19 -11.33 14.56
C LEU A 184 -30.58 -10.89 13.14
N GLY A 185 -30.17 -11.62 12.10
CA GLY A 185 -30.42 -11.29 10.72
C GLY A 185 -30.98 -12.43 9.87
N PRO A 186 -31.75 -12.13 8.80
CA PRO A 186 -32.23 -13.17 7.89
C PRO A 186 -31.05 -13.83 7.15
N GLN A 187 -31.16 -15.15 6.87
CA GLN A 187 -30.12 -15.87 6.12
C GLN A 187 -29.81 -15.27 4.73
N SER A 188 -30.80 -14.64 4.10
CA SER A 188 -30.62 -13.89 2.84
C SER A 188 -29.61 -12.76 2.94
N LEU A 189 -29.35 -12.22 4.13
CA LEU A 189 -28.39 -11.15 4.34
C LEU A 189 -26.98 -11.56 3.91
N ARG A 190 -26.59 -12.81 4.17
CA ARG A 190 -25.29 -13.35 3.76
C ARG A 190 -25.12 -13.29 2.24
N THR A 191 -26.13 -13.64 1.48
CA THR A 191 -26.09 -13.61 0.01
C THR A 191 -25.92 -12.17 -0.53
N TYR A 192 -26.59 -11.19 0.09
CA TYR A 192 -26.39 -9.78 -0.32
C TYR A 192 -24.97 -9.26 -0.03
N ILE A 193 -24.35 -9.70 1.07
CA ILE A 193 -22.95 -9.37 1.39
C ILE A 193 -22.05 -9.94 0.29
N GLU A 194 -22.22 -11.19 -0.07
CA GLU A 194 -21.39 -11.87 -1.06
C GLU A 194 -21.51 -11.23 -2.46
N ILE A 195 -22.71 -10.85 -2.86
CA ILE A 195 -22.93 -10.09 -4.09
C ILE A 195 -22.19 -8.74 -4.02
N GLY A 196 -22.27 -8.07 -2.88
CA GLY A 196 -21.53 -6.80 -2.66
C GLY A 196 -20.00 -6.98 -2.80
N ILE A 197 -19.44 -8.05 -2.25
CA ILE A 197 -18.00 -8.39 -2.41
C ILE A 197 -17.66 -8.62 -3.87
N THR A 198 -18.48 -9.39 -4.56
CA THR A 198 -18.27 -9.71 -5.96
C THR A 198 -18.29 -8.46 -6.83
N LEU A 199 -19.27 -7.57 -6.63
CA LEU A 199 -19.38 -6.30 -7.35
C LEU A 199 -18.20 -5.37 -7.05
N LEU A 200 -17.77 -5.30 -5.78
CA LEU A 200 -16.61 -4.50 -5.40
C LEU A 200 -15.33 -5.03 -6.04
N THR A 201 -15.14 -6.35 -6.01
CA THR A 201 -13.99 -7.01 -6.64
C THR A 201 -13.96 -6.76 -8.14
N PHE A 202 -15.11 -6.89 -8.80
CA PHE A 202 -15.25 -6.57 -10.23
C PHE A 202 -14.92 -5.11 -10.52
N GLY A 203 -15.49 -4.18 -9.77
CA GLY A 203 -15.22 -2.74 -9.90
C GLY A 203 -13.75 -2.38 -9.66
N PHE A 204 -13.12 -3.02 -8.67
CA PHE A 204 -11.70 -2.87 -8.39
C PHE A 204 -10.84 -3.38 -9.57
N CYS A 205 -11.08 -4.61 -10.04
CA CYS A 205 -10.36 -5.16 -11.20
C CYS A 205 -10.57 -4.28 -12.45
N ALA A 206 -11.80 -3.85 -12.74
CA ALA A 206 -12.09 -2.99 -13.87
C ALA A 206 -11.33 -1.66 -13.81
N THR A 207 -11.23 -1.04 -12.63
CA THR A 207 -10.43 0.18 -12.45
C THR A 207 -8.94 -0.08 -12.62
N MET A 208 -8.43 -1.20 -12.16
CA MET A 208 -7.02 -1.58 -12.33
C MET A 208 -6.67 -1.85 -13.80
N PHE A 209 -7.56 -2.48 -14.57
CA PHE A 209 -7.34 -2.69 -16.01
C PHE A 209 -7.37 -1.39 -16.84
N GLN A 210 -8.12 -0.37 -16.39
CA GLN A 210 -8.15 0.94 -17.06
C GLN A 210 -6.86 1.75 -16.84
N MET A 211 -6.07 1.40 -15.82
CA MET A 211 -4.85 2.12 -15.50
C MET A 211 -3.66 1.61 -16.34
N ARG A 212 -2.78 2.52 -16.76
CA ARG A 212 -1.50 2.11 -17.33
C ARG A 212 -0.68 1.40 -16.25
N GLN A 213 -0.34 0.15 -16.47
CA GLN A 213 0.44 -0.66 -15.51
C GLN A 213 1.80 -0.01 -15.21
N ALA A 214 2.40 0.67 -16.18
CA ALA A 214 3.63 1.42 -16.00
C ALA A 214 3.51 2.55 -14.95
N ASP A 215 2.34 3.19 -14.87
CA ASP A 215 2.07 4.24 -13.88
C ASP A 215 1.91 3.65 -12.47
N MET A 216 1.48 2.38 -12.39
CA MET A 216 1.24 1.71 -11.10
C MET A 216 2.50 1.07 -10.52
N PHE A 217 3.26 0.34 -11.31
CA PHE A 217 4.33 -0.55 -10.83
C PHE A 217 5.71 -0.23 -11.42
N GLY A 218 5.80 0.74 -12.33
CA GLY A 218 7.01 1.08 -13.07
C GLY A 218 7.07 0.42 -14.46
N PRO A 219 8.12 0.70 -15.24
CA PRO A 219 8.28 0.13 -16.58
C PRO A 219 8.34 -1.40 -16.51
N SER A 220 7.59 -2.06 -17.39
CA SER A 220 7.63 -3.51 -17.54
C SER A 220 8.95 -3.94 -18.19
N GLN A 221 9.56 -5.00 -17.67
CA GLN A 221 10.79 -5.56 -18.26
C GLN A 221 10.56 -6.18 -19.66
N LEU A 222 9.31 -6.55 -19.98
CA LEU A 222 8.96 -7.19 -21.25
C LEU A 222 8.56 -6.20 -22.35
N ARG A 223 8.30 -4.95 -21.97
CA ARG A 223 7.88 -3.93 -22.93
C ARG A 223 9.09 -3.05 -23.24
N GLN A 224 9.59 -3.14 -24.48
CA GLN A 224 10.43 -2.07 -25.03
C GLN A 224 9.72 -0.73 -24.78
N PRO A 225 10.43 0.35 -24.40
CA PRO A 225 9.82 1.63 -24.20
C PRO A 225 8.95 1.94 -25.42
N ALA A 226 7.64 2.09 -25.22
CA ALA A 226 6.84 2.79 -26.21
C ALA A 226 7.58 4.12 -26.45
N ASP A 227 7.70 4.51 -27.71
CA ASP A 227 8.35 5.73 -28.18
C ASP A 227 8.41 6.78 -27.08
N PRO A 228 9.59 7.25 -26.67
CA PRO A 228 9.67 8.24 -25.60
C PRO A 228 8.74 9.38 -26.03
N ASP A 229 7.66 9.61 -25.26
CA ASP A 229 6.90 10.86 -25.38
C ASP A 229 7.94 11.96 -25.47
N ILE A 230 8.03 12.63 -26.63
CA ILE A 230 9.00 13.69 -26.86
C ILE A 230 8.92 14.58 -25.63
N PRO A 231 10.01 14.71 -24.84
CA PRO A 231 9.93 15.42 -23.57
C PRO A 231 9.39 16.82 -23.84
N ASP A 232 8.27 17.17 -23.21
CA ASP A 232 7.74 18.53 -23.35
C ASP A 232 8.85 19.52 -22.95
N PRO A 233 9.40 20.32 -23.87
CA PRO A 233 10.55 21.17 -23.58
C PRO A 233 10.28 22.12 -22.40
N SER A 234 9.03 22.50 -22.21
CA SER A 234 8.61 23.37 -21.09
C SER A 234 8.72 22.65 -19.74
N LEU A 235 8.46 21.36 -19.68
CA LEU A 235 8.63 20.56 -18.46
C LEU A 235 10.10 20.27 -18.17
N VAL A 236 10.93 20.09 -19.18
CA VAL A 236 12.39 19.96 -19.02
C VAL A 236 12.97 21.24 -18.41
N GLN A 237 12.63 22.40 -18.97
CA GLN A 237 13.04 23.69 -18.41
C GLN A 237 12.53 23.90 -16.98
N LEU A 238 11.29 23.49 -16.70
CA LEU A 238 10.76 23.56 -15.34
C LEU A 238 11.54 22.68 -14.38
N GLY A 239 11.94 21.47 -14.79
CA GLY A 239 12.80 20.57 -13.99
C GLY A 239 14.14 21.19 -13.66
N VAL A 240 14.79 21.85 -14.62
CA VAL A 240 16.05 22.58 -14.41
C VAL A 240 15.88 23.76 -13.45
N ARG A 241 14.83 24.57 -13.66
CA ARG A 241 14.49 25.70 -12.76
C ARG A 241 14.20 25.23 -11.34
N LEU A 242 13.49 24.11 -11.21
CA LEU A 242 13.16 23.49 -9.91
C LEU A 242 14.43 23.09 -9.17
N ASN A 243 15.34 22.35 -9.80
CA ASN A 243 16.59 21.92 -9.17
C ASN A 243 17.44 23.12 -8.75
N ALA A 244 17.62 24.13 -9.65
CA ALA A 244 18.34 25.34 -9.33
C ALA A 244 17.70 26.14 -8.17
N HIS A 245 16.36 26.18 -8.10
CA HIS A 245 15.64 26.80 -6.99
C HIS A 245 15.87 26.05 -5.67
N MET A 246 15.76 24.73 -5.70
CA MET A 246 16.00 23.89 -4.53
C MET A 246 17.43 24.10 -4.00
N GLU A 247 18.45 24.03 -4.85
CA GLU A 247 19.85 24.20 -4.46
C GLU A 247 20.13 25.60 -3.88
N ARG A 248 19.57 26.66 -4.50
CA ARG A 248 19.77 28.03 -4.06
C ARG A 248 19.09 28.33 -2.73
N GLU A 249 17.82 27.99 -2.60
CA GLU A 249 16.99 28.35 -1.44
C GLU A 249 17.08 27.30 -0.31
N ARG A 250 17.60 26.11 -0.59
CA ARG A 250 17.63 24.95 0.33
C ARG A 250 16.27 24.66 0.97
N GLY A 251 15.21 24.83 0.18
CA GLY A 251 13.83 24.71 0.64
C GLY A 251 13.48 23.37 1.28
N TRP A 252 14.26 22.28 0.99
CA TRP A 252 14.09 20.98 1.62
C TRP A 252 14.27 20.97 3.15
N ARG A 253 14.93 21.97 3.74
CA ARG A 253 15.09 22.12 5.19
C ARG A 253 13.80 22.52 5.89
N ASP A 254 12.83 23.13 5.16
CA ASP A 254 11.49 23.34 5.69
C ASP A 254 10.77 21.99 5.81
N GLU A 255 10.56 21.54 7.06
CA GLU A 255 9.80 20.32 7.37
C GLU A 255 8.37 20.37 6.78
N THR A 256 7.79 21.57 6.69
CA THR A 256 6.41 21.80 6.24
C THR A 256 6.30 22.09 4.75
N LEU A 257 7.39 21.99 3.98
CA LEU A 257 7.37 22.23 2.54
C LEU A 257 6.44 21.23 1.86
N SER A 258 5.40 21.75 1.23
CA SER A 258 4.47 20.99 0.40
C SER A 258 4.65 21.33 -1.08
N ILE A 259 4.14 20.47 -1.96
CA ILE A 259 4.20 20.75 -3.40
C ILE A 259 3.42 22.01 -3.78
N ALA A 260 2.34 22.33 -3.06
CA ALA A 260 1.59 23.58 -3.24
C ALA A 260 2.45 24.81 -2.91
N LYS A 261 3.19 24.78 -1.78
CA LYS A 261 4.10 25.86 -1.41
C LYS A 261 5.22 26.03 -2.45
N LEU A 262 5.83 24.91 -2.88
CA LEU A 262 6.91 24.95 -3.87
C LEU A 262 6.41 25.43 -5.24
N ALA A 263 5.22 25.05 -5.66
CA ALA A 263 4.60 25.53 -6.88
C ALA A 263 4.35 27.05 -6.83
N ALA A 264 3.85 27.56 -5.70
CA ALA A 264 3.66 28.99 -5.46
C ALA A 264 4.99 29.76 -5.51
N GLN A 265 6.07 29.22 -4.91
CA GLN A 265 7.43 29.84 -4.95
C GLN A 265 7.97 29.93 -6.38
N LEU A 266 7.68 28.95 -7.24
CA LEU A 266 8.12 28.90 -8.63
C LEU A 266 7.19 29.66 -9.59
N GLY A 267 6.02 30.11 -9.11
CA GLY A 267 4.98 30.74 -9.95
C GLY A 267 4.35 29.78 -10.95
N GLU A 268 4.32 28.48 -10.63
CA GLU A 268 3.81 27.43 -11.52
C GLU A 268 2.59 26.74 -10.92
N PRO A 269 1.66 26.28 -11.76
CA PRO A 269 0.55 25.43 -11.28
C PRO A 269 1.06 24.09 -10.72
N GLU A 270 0.47 23.60 -9.63
CA GLU A 270 0.87 22.33 -9.00
C GLU A 270 0.94 21.13 -9.98
N TYR A 271 -0.02 21.04 -10.91
CA TYR A 271 -0.08 19.90 -11.84
C TYR A 271 1.14 19.86 -12.78
N ARG A 272 1.67 21.04 -13.18
CA ARG A 272 2.89 21.12 -13.99
C ARG A 272 4.11 20.72 -13.20
N LEU A 273 4.21 21.18 -11.94
CA LEU A 273 5.30 20.81 -11.06
C LEU A 273 5.28 19.30 -10.77
N ARG A 274 4.11 18.70 -10.51
CA ARG A 274 3.96 17.25 -10.37
C ARG A 274 4.45 16.49 -11.61
N ARG A 275 4.07 16.94 -12.81
CA ARG A 275 4.52 16.33 -14.07
C ARG A 275 6.03 16.48 -14.28
N ALA A 276 6.63 17.62 -13.94
CA ALA A 276 8.07 17.82 -14.04
C ALA A 276 8.84 16.91 -13.07
N ILE A 277 8.44 16.84 -11.79
CA ILE A 277 9.10 15.98 -10.79
C ILE A 277 8.94 14.49 -11.15
N ASN A 278 7.77 14.07 -11.60
CA ASN A 278 7.55 12.69 -11.97
C ASN A 278 8.20 12.33 -13.32
N GLY A 279 7.91 13.10 -14.36
CA GLY A 279 8.31 12.76 -15.73
C GLY A 279 9.79 13.03 -16.03
N GLN A 280 10.38 14.11 -15.48
CA GLN A 280 11.78 14.48 -15.77
C GLN A 280 12.74 13.98 -14.68
N LEU A 281 12.34 14.04 -13.40
CA LEU A 281 13.20 13.66 -12.27
C LEU A 281 12.90 12.23 -11.76
N GLY A 282 11.89 11.55 -12.29
CA GLY A 282 11.61 10.14 -12.02
C GLY A 282 11.02 9.83 -10.64
N HIS A 283 10.64 10.85 -9.86
CA HIS A 283 10.08 10.64 -8.54
C HIS A 283 8.56 10.45 -8.60
N ARG A 284 8.05 9.42 -7.91
CA ARG A 284 6.60 9.12 -7.84
C ARG A 284 5.90 9.86 -6.71
N ASN A 285 6.67 10.34 -5.73
CA ASN A 285 6.17 10.89 -4.48
C ASN A 285 7.05 12.09 -4.10
N PHE A 286 6.42 13.16 -3.65
CA PHE A 286 7.10 14.40 -3.29
C PHE A 286 8.03 14.24 -2.09
N ALA A 287 7.67 13.40 -1.12
CA ALA A 287 8.55 13.12 0.02
C ALA A 287 9.84 12.42 -0.43
N THR A 288 9.78 11.50 -1.40
CA THR A 288 10.96 10.85 -1.97
C THR A 288 11.85 11.86 -2.71
N PHE A 289 11.26 12.80 -3.44
CA PHE A 289 11.99 13.90 -4.07
C PHE A 289 12.72 14.74 -3.02
N LEU A 290 12.05 15.20 -1.96
CA LEU A 290 12.68 15.98 -0.88
C LEU A 290 13.76 15.17 -0.14
N ASN A 291 13.49 13.90 0.13
CA ASN A 291 14.45 13.04 0.83
C ASN A 291 15.77 12.88 0.06
N GLY A 292 15.75 12.95 -1.27
CA GLY A 292 16.98 12.97 -2.07
C GLY A 292 17.93 14.10 -1.64
N PHE A 293 17.44 15.32 -1.55
CA PHE A 293 18.23 16.49 -1.10
C PHE A 293 18.61 16.38 0.38
N ARG A 294 17.67 16.05 1.25
CA ARG A 294 17.89 15.91 2.70
C ARG A 294 18.96 14.87 3.02
N LEU A 295 18.89 13.70 2.38
CA LEU A 295 19.87 12.63 2.58
C LEU A 295 21.24 13.01 2.02
N HIS A 296 21.29 13.72 0.90
CA HIS A 296 22.55 14.26 0.37
C HIS A 296 23.23 15.17 1.40
N GLU A 297 22.49 16.12 1.97
CA GLU A 297 22.99 17.04 3.00
C GLU A 297 23.45 16.29 4.25
N VAL A 298 22.64 15.34 4.75
CA VAL A 298 23.01 14.50 5.89
C VAL A 298 24.31 13.73 5.62
N LYS A 299 24.46 13.12 4.45
CA LYS A 299 25.67 12.37 4.09
C LYS A 299 26.90 13.28 4.10
N MET A 300 26.80 14.47 3.54
CA MET A 300 27.89 15.45 3.58
C MET A 300 28.25 15.83 5.03
N ALA A 301 27.27 16.04 5.90
CA ALA A 301 27.49 16.35 7.31
C ALA A 301 28.08 15.16 8.10
N LEU A 302 27.69 13.92 7.79
CA LEU A 302 28.24 12.72 8.44
C LEU A 302 29.71 12.47 8.07
N VAL A 303 30.17 12.95 6.91
CA VAL A 303 31.55 12.83 6.41
C VAL A 303 32.44 13.97 6.91
N ASP A 304 31.85 15.11 7.32
CA ASP A 304 32.58 16.30 7.75
C ASP A 304 33.26 16.09 9.11
N PRO A 305 34.62 16.14 9.20
CA PRO A 305 35.33 15.99 10.46
C PRO A 305 34.95 17.01 11.52
N THR A 306 34.52 18.21 11.11
CA THR A 306 34.10 19.27 12.03
C THR A 306 32.79 18.97 12.73
N GLN A 307 31.99 18.05 12.17
CA GLN A 307 30.69 17.63 12.68
C GLN A 307 30.69 16.25 13.33
N LYS A 308 31.89 15.67 13.57
CA LYS A 308 32.02 14.30 14.13
C LYS A 308 31.27 14.11 15.46
N ASP A 309 31.25 15.14 16.30
CA ASP A 309 30.65 15.11 17.63
C ASP A 309 29.17 15.59 17.63
N VAL A 310 28.67 16.06 16.49
CA VAL A 310 27.27 16.47 16.37
C VAL A 310 26.36 15.23 16.37
N PRO A 311 25.31 15.19 17.23
CA PRO A 311 24.37 14.08 17.25
C PRO A 311 23.70 13.87 15.88
N ILE A 312 23.56 12.63 15.46
CA ILE A 312 22.93 12.30 14.14
C ILE A 312 21.50 12.84 14.06
N ILE A 313 20.78 12.88 15.19
CA ILE A 313 19.44 13.47 15.23
C ILE A 313 19.46 14.95 14.88
N THR A 314 20.42 15.70 15.38
CA THR A 314 20.55 17.14 15.09
C THR A 314 20.79 17.35 13.60
N ILE A 315 21.73 16.61 13.01
CA ILE A 315 22.01 16.67 11.57
C ILE A 315 20.75 16.35 10.74
N ALA A 316 19.97 15.34 11.17
CA ALA A 316 18.76 14.97 10.46
C ALA A 316 17.67 16.04 10.54
N LEU A 317 17.49 16.65 11.72
CA LEU A 317 16.52 17.75 11.93
C LEU A 317 16.93 19.00 11.14
N ASP A 318 18.21 19.37 11.16
CA ASP A 318 18.75 20.51 10.39
C ASP A 318 18.58 20.33 8.88
N ALA A 319 18.65 19.08 8.40
CA ALA A 319 18.37 18.72 7.00
C ALA A 319 16.86 18.69 6.68
N GLY A 320 15.96 18.98 7.64
CA GLY A 320 14.52 19.08 7.43
C GLY A 320 13.71 17.82 7.68
N PHE A 321 14.28 16.78 8.29
CA PHE A 321 13.47 15.64 8.76
C PHE A 321 12.75 16.00 10.05
N GLY A 322 11.43 15.75 10.12
CA GLY A 322 10.63 16.08 11.29
C GLY A 322 10.85 15.15 12.50
N SER A 323 11.49 13.98 12.31
CA SER A 323 11.82 13.05 13.39
C SER A 323 12.77 11.93 12.93
N LEU A 324 13.37 11.20 13.90
CA LEU A 324 14.26 10.07 13.63
C LEU A 324 13.63 8.91 12.86
N GLY A 325 12.34 8.66 13.06
CA GLY A 325 11.67 7.51 12.43
C GLY A 325 11.68 7.56 10.90
N PRO A 326 11.13 8.61 10.28
CA PRO A 326 11.20 8.84 8.85
C PRO A 326 12.63 8.91 8.32
N PHE A 327 13.52 9.62 9.02
CA PHE A 327 14.92 9.72 8.64
C PHE A 327 15.63 8.36 8.57
N ASN A 328 15.60 7.58 9.64
CA ASN A 328 16.25 6.28 9.68
C ASN A 328 15.72 5.31 8.61
N ARG A 329 14.43 5.41 8.28
CA ARG A 329 13.81 4.62 7.22
C ARG A 329 14.35 5.05 5.86
N ALA A 330 14.29 6.34 5.55
CA ALA A 330 14.78 6.88 4.28
C ALA A 330 16.29 6.62 4.09
N PHE A 331 17.09 6.77 5.14
CA PHE A 331 18.52 6.53 5.09
C PHE A 331 18.86 5.06 4.83
N ARG A 332 18.21 4.12 5.54
CA ARG A 332 18.41 2.67 5.31
C ARG A 332 17.94 2.24 3.92
N GLU A 333 16.90 2.86 3.42
CA GLU A 333 16.38 2.58 2.08
C GLU A 333 17.36 3.01 0.99
N ALA A 334 17.99 4.17 1.17
CA ALA A 334 18.95 4.71 0.23
C ALA A 334 20.33 4.04 0.30
N GLU A 335 20.85 3.82 1.52
CA GLU A 335 22.25 3.41 1.74
C GLU A 335 22.39 1.93 2.17
N GLY A 336 21.28 1.22 2.41
CA GLY A 336 21.29 -0.18 2.86
C GLY A 336 21.75 -0.40 4.31
N MET A 337 22.17 0.66 5.02
CA MET A 337 22.71 0.61 6.37
C MET A 337 22.19 1.72 7.27
N THR A 338 22.50 1.65 8.57
CA THR A 338 22.10 2.72 9.51
C THR A 338 23.00 3.96 9.38
N PRO A 339 22.51 5.16 9.71
CA PRO A 339 23.34 6.36 9.74
C PRO A 339 24.57 6.24 10.65
N SER A 340 24.44 5.54 11.78
CA SER A 340 25.55 5.31 12.71
C SER A 340 26.63 4.41 12.09
N THR A 341 26.21 3.32 11.42
CA THR A 341 27.14 2.43 10.71
C THR A 341 27.84 3.17 9.58
N TYR A 342 27.11 4.00 8.83
CA TYR A 342 27.66 4.81 7.75
C TYR A 342 28.73 5.77 8.26
N ARG A 343 28.49 6.49 9.37
CA ARG A 343 29.47 7.38 10.00
C ARG A 343 30.71 6.61 10.47
N ALA A 344 30.56 5.45 11.11
CA ALA A 344 31.68 4.63 11.61
C ALA A 344 32.58 4.13 10.48
N GLN A 345 32.02 3.61 9.40
CA GLN A 345 32.81 3.11 8.24
C GLN A 345 33.68 4.20 7.61
N LEU A 346 33.20 5.45 7.58
CA LEU A 346 33.96 6.56 7.00
C LEU A 346 35.08 7.06 7.92
N VAL A 347 34.93 6.92 9.23
CA VAL A 347 36.01 7.20 10.18
C VAL A 347 37.13 6.16 10.02
N ASP A 348 36.78 4.87 9.94
CA ASP A 348 37.75 3.77 9.77
C ASP A 348 38.50 3.87 8.43
N SER A 349 37.83 4.21 7.35
CA SER A 349 38.44 4.35 6.01
C SER A 349 39.43 5.52 5.88
N ARG A 350 39.43 6.48 6.81
CA ARG A 350 40.38 7.60 6.85
C ARG A 350 41.58 7.35 7.75
N ILE A 351 41.54 6.31 8.59
CA ILE A 351 42.61 5.95 9.52
C ILE A 351 43.51 4.86 8.88
N SER A 352 43.01 4.18 7.84
CA SER A 352 43.73 3.20 7.03
C SER A 352 44.43 3.87 5.85
#